data_88bdecbd261a4fa140830229c93268fe
#
_entry.id   88bdecbd261a4fa140830229c93268fe
#
_cell.length_a   1.000
_cell.length_b   1.000
_cell.length_c   1.000
_cell.angle_alpha   90.00
_cell.angle_beta   90.00
_cell.angle_gamma   90.00
#
_symmetry.space_group_name_H-M   'P 1'
#
loop_
_entity.id
_entity.type
_entity.pdbx_description
1 polymer ?
#
loop_
_entity_poly.entity_id
_entity_poly.type
_entity_poly.pdbx_seq_one_letter_code
_entity_poly.pdbx_strand_id
1 'polypeptide(L)'
;GYETLGVPMPITVYTTHQPMPMKCCIKTASGFGGCNAALVLSLPDAHLKQKVNLQATDKASAPSVCKAVVESGNMVTIRPGAVESKGTTVFSSSETDFAPFIREAYKHLGENNMKFYKMDNLCKLGYVAAEYLLKDTNYRPKEIGIILANASSSLDTDCKHQAIISKEGDKAASPAVFVYTLPNVVLGEICIRHKIQGENTFFVCQQSDTASLEDYARIVMAKGKLRTCIIGWCELLDGHYQAEFKQLNNISTIYG
;
A
#
# COMPACT_ATOMS: atom_id res chain seq x y z
N GLY A 1 -13.19 25.40 -10.98
CA GLY A 1 -14.40 26.11 -10.57
C GLY A 1 -15.59 25.17 -10.51
N TYR A 2 -16.65 25.58 -9.85
CA TYR A 2 -17.92 24.87 -9.80
C TYR A 2 -19.04 25.87 -10.13
N GLU A 3 -20.12 25.40 -10.72
CA GLU A 3 -21.26 26.24 -11.13
C GLU A 3 -22.34 26.28 -10.03
N THR A 4 -22.51 25.19 -9.29
CA THR A 4 -23.50 25.06 -8.23
C THR A 4 -22.92 24.35 -7.01
N LEU A 5 -23.41 24.70 -5.82
CA LEU A 5 -23.10 23.98 -4.59
C LEU A 5 -23.74 22.60 -4.62
N GLY A 6 -22.94 21.55 -4.47
CA GLY A 6 -23.42 20.16 -4.37
C GLY A 6 -23.94 19.78 -2.98
N VAL A 7 -24.21 20.75 -2.10
CA VAL A 7 -24.67 20.54 -0.71
C VAL A 7 -25.98 21.25 -0.45
N PRO A 8 -26.87 20.70 0.39
CA PRO A 8 -28.21 21.28 0.64
C PRO A 8 -28.19 22.53 1.50
N MET A 9 -27.06 22.81 2.16
CA MET A 9 -26.93 23.99 3.01
C MET A 9 -26.04 25.05 2.38
N PRO A 10 -26.36 26.35 2.53
CA PRO A 10 -25.51 27.42 2.02
C PRO A 10 -24.18 27.44 2.80
N ILE A 11 -23.10 27.26 2.08
CA ILE A 11 -21.74 27.42 2.59
C ILE A 11 -20.97 28.42 1.72
N THR A 12 -20.06 29.16 2.33
CA THR A 12 -19.18 30.07 1.56
C THR A 12 -18.08 29.24 0.93
N VAL A 13 -18.05 29.22 -0.40
CA VAL A 13 -17.01 28.55 -1.17
C VAL A 13 -16.31 29.57 -2.06
N TYR A 14 -14.99 29.58 -2.00
CA TYR A 14 -14.17 30.47 -2.81
C TYR A 14 -13.76 29.76 -4.11
N THR A 15 -14.05 30.36 -5.24
CA THR A 15 -13.69 29.83 -6.57
C THR A 15 -12.31 30.28 -7.04
N THR A 16 -11.74 31.26 -6.36
CA THR A 16 -10.42 31.80 -6.64
C THR A 16 -9.58 31.85 -5.36
N HIS A 17 -8.27 31.77 -5.50
CA HIS A 17 -7.36 31.92 -4.36
C HIS A 17 -7.49 33.32 -3.75
N GLN A 18 -7.77 33.38 -2.46
CA GLN A 18 -7.84 34.62 -1.69
C GLN A 18 -6.94 34.50 -0.46
N PRO A 19 -5.99 35.42 -0.26
CA PRO A 19 -5.24 35.49 0.97
C PRO A 19 -6.16 35.93 2.11
N MET A 20 -6.28 35.06 3.13
CA MET A 20 -7.06 35.37 4.33
C MET A 20 -6.24 35.16 5.58
N PRO A 21 -6.34 36.03 6.59
CA PRO A 21 -5.76 35.77 7.90
C PRO A 21 -6.58 34.66 8.57
N MET A 22 -6.02 33.45 8.61
CA MET A 22 -6.66 32.33 9.28
C MET A 22 -5.97 32.03 10.61
N LYS A 23 -6.74 31.96 11.69
CA LYS A 23 -6.25 31.49 13.00
C LYS A 23 -6.35 29.98 13.16
N CYS A 24 -7.32 29.39 12.51
CA CYS A 24 -7.58 27.96 12.56
C CYS A 24 -8.17 27.49 11.22
N CYS A 25 -7.78 26.32 10.77
CA CYS A 25 -8.42 25.66 9.64
C CYS A 25 -8.67 24.17 9.92
N ILE A 26 -9.69 23.65 9.28
CA ILE A 26 -10.00 22.22 9.31
C ILE A 26 -9.82 21.68 7.89
N LYS A 27 -9.01 20.66 7.76
CA LYS A 27 -8.91 19.89 6.52
C LYS A 27 -9.61 18.56 6.72
N THR A 28 -10.58 18.25 5.87
CA THR A 28 -11.26 16.97 5.86
C THR A 28 -10.86 16.19 4.60
N ALA A 29 -10.82 14.89 4.71
CA ALA A 29 -10.64 13.98 3.60
C ALA A 29 -11.58 12.79 3.77
N SER A 30 -12.24 12.40 2.67
CA SER A 30 -13.08 11.20 2.62
C SER A 30 -12.46 10.23 1.63
N GLY A 31 -12.13 9.03 2.09
CA GLY A 31 -11.59 7.97 1.26
C GLY A 31 -12.69 7.04 0.73
N PHE A 32 -12.41 6.37 -0.39
CA PHE A 32 -13.25 5.29 -0.86
C PHE A 32 -13.28 4.17 0.20
N GLY A 33 -14.47 3.65 0.48
CA GLY A 33 -14.65 2.63 1.52
C GLY A 33 -15.11 3.16 2.88
N GLY A 34 -15.49 4.45 2.97
CA GLY A 34 -16.11 5.04 4.16
C GLY A 34 -15.12 5.52 5.22
N CYS A 35 -13.83 5.54 4.94
CA CYS A 35 -12.83 6.12 5.83
C CYS A 35 -12.84 7.65 5.70
N ASN A 36 -13.10 8.35 6.82
CA ASN A 36 -13.06 9.79 6.87
C ASN A 36 -11.99 10.25 7.86
N ALA A 37 -11.26 11.29 7.50
CA ALA A 37 -10.27 11.93 8.37
C ALA A 37 -10.52 13.43 8.44
N ALA A 38 -10.24 14.02 9.59
CA ALA A 38 -10.26 15.46 9.78
C ALA A 38 -9.01 15.89 10.55
N LEU A 39 -8.37 16.96 10.09
CA LEU A 39 -7.20 17.57 10.70
C LEU A 39 -7.51 19.02 11.02
N VAL A 40 -7.32 19.41 12.27
CA VAL A 40 -7.43 20.81 12.72
C VAL A 40 -6.02 21.38 12.82
N LEU A 41 -5.77 22.47 12.12
CA LEU A 41 -4.52 23.23 12.16
C LEU A 41 -4.82 24.62 12.75
N SER A 42 -4.08 25.04 13.75
CA SER A 42 -4.16 26.38 14.33
C SER A 42 -2.79 27.03 14.38
N LEU A 43 -2.75 28.35 14.20
CA LEU A 43 -1.54 29.11 14.53
C LEU A 43 -1.34 29.05 16.05
N PRO A 44 -0.09 28.88 16.52
CA PRO A 44 0.19 29.01 17.94
C PRO A 44 -0.15 30.43 18.38
N ASP A 45 -1.19 30.58 19.21
CA ASP A 45 -1.42 31.85 19.89
C ASP A 45 -0.21 32.18 20.77
N ALA A 46 0.33 33.36 20.62
CA ALA A 46 1.47 33.82 21.43
C ALA A 46 1.10 33.84 22.95
N HIS A 47 -0.19 33.76 23.28
CA HIS A 47 -0.72 33.69 24.63
C HIS A 47 -1.09 32.29 25.09
N LEU A 48 -1.20 31.28 24.21
CA LEU A 48 -1.30 29.87 24.56
C LEU A 48 0.11 29.27 24.83
N LYS A 49 0.96 30.02 25.53
CA LYS A 49 1.97 29.44 26.42
C LYS A 49 1.33 28.92 27.71
N GLN A 50 0.07 28.55 27.71
CA GLN A 50 -0.33 27.51 28.60
C GLN A 50 0.44 26.29 28.10
N LYS A 51 1.56 26.05 28.80
CA LYS A 51 2.07 24.71 29.00
C LYS A 51 0.81 23.85 29.06
N VAL A 52 0.48 23.11 28.01
CA VAL A 52 -0.06 21.79 28.23
C VAL A 52 1.03 21.20 29.10
N ASN A 53 0.84 21.32 30.41
CA ASN A 53 1.42 20.41 31.33
C ASN A 53 0.76 19.10 30.92
N LEU A 54 1.33 18.48 29.90
CA LEU A 54 1.54 17.06 29.95
C LEU A 54 2.35 16.94 31.22
N GLN A 55 1.63 16.96 32.37
CA GLN A 55 2.15 16.31 33.54
C GLN A 55 2.59 14.99 32.91
N ALA A 56 3.90 14.88 32.79
CA ALA A 56 4.52 13.59 32.74
C ALA A 56 3.95 12.90 33.97
N THR A 57 2.71 12.39 33.80
CA THR A 57 2.21 11.36 34.67
C THR A 57 3.31 10.35 34.56
N ASP A 58 4.05 10.29 35.66
CA ASP A 58 5.18 9.43 35.96
C ASP A 58 5.51 8.55 34.78
N LYS A 59 6.76 8.53 34.33
CA LYS A 59 7.27 7.64 33.31
C LYS A 59 6.53 6.28 33.35
N ALA A 60 5.24 6.32 33.07
CA ALA A 60 4.52 5.15 32.66
C ALA A 60 5.30 4.75 31.43
N SER A 61 6.19 3.82 31.57
CA SER A 61 6.90 3.15 30.51
C SER A 61 5.93 3.08 29.36
N ALA A 62 6.27 3.73 28.23
CA ALA A 62 5.39 3.75 27.06
C ALA A 62 4.84 2.33 26.96
N PRO A 63 3.51 2.13 26.92
CA PRO A 63 2.94 0.81 27.07
C PRO A 63 3.73 -0.10 26.13
N SER A 64 4.40 -1.08 26.68
CA SER A 64 5.29 -1.95 25.89
C SER A 64 4.43 -2.49 24.76
N VAL A 65 4.69 -2.01 23.54
CA VAL A 65 3.90 -2.45 22.38
C VAL A 65 4.15 -3.94 22.30
N CYS A 66 3.10 -4.72 22.60
CA CYS A 66 3.19 -6.17 22.52
C CYS A 66 3.49 -6.52 21.06
N LYS A 67 4.58 -7.21 20.80
CA LYS A 67 5.00 -7.69 19.49
C LYS A 67 4.91 -9.20 19.48
N ALA A 68 4.33 -9.77 18.42
CA ALA A 68 4.31 -11.20 18.23
C ALA A 68 5.74 -11.74 18.01
N VAL A 69 5.98 -12.95 18.46
CA VAL A 69 7.17 -13.72 18.08
C VAL A 69 6.87 -14.34 16.71
N VAL A 70 7.70 -14.04 15.71
CA VAL A 70 7.49 -14.52 14.35
C VAL A 70 8.72 -15.28 13.84
N GLU A 71 8.49 -16.25 12.98
CA GLU A 71 9.51 -16.89 12.15
C GLU A 71 9.35 -16.52 10.68
N SER A 72 10.45 -16.52 9.94
CA SER A 72 10.44 -16.31 8.50
C SER A 72 9.97 -17.57 7.79
N GLY A 73 8.96 -17.41 6.93
CA GLY A 73 8.49 -18.45 6.03
C GLY A 73 9.09 -18.30 4.61
N ASN A 74 8.24 -18.46 3.60
CA ASN A 74 8.63 -18.33 2.21
C ASN A 74 9.08 -16.89 1.87
N MET A 75 9.99 -16.77 0.90
CA MET A 75 10.41 -15.50 0.32
C MET A 75 10.44 -15.60 -1.19
N VAL A 76 10.04 -14.53 -1.87
CA VAL A 76 10.09 -14.39 -3.32
C VAL A 76 10.74 -13.07 -3.67
N THR A 77 11.66 -13.11 -4.62
CA THR A 77 12.30 -11.92 -5.20
C THR A 77 12.07 -11.90 -6.70
N ILE A 78 11.62 -10.77 -7.24
CA ILE A 78 11.50 -10.52 -8.66
C ILE A 78 12.45 -9.39 -9.02
N ARG A 79 13.30 -9.66 -10.02
CA ARG A 79 14.23 -8.70 -10.63
C ARG A 79 14.19 -8.85 -12.14
N PRO A 80 14.75 -7.90 -12.93
CA PRO A 80 14.84 -8.06 -14.36
C PRO A 80 15.44 -9.41 -14.75
N GLY A 81 14.69 -10.18 -15.55
CA GLY A 81 15.11 -11.48 -16.06
C GLY A 81 14.96 -12.67 -15.10
N ALA A 82 14.58 -12.49 -13.82
CA ALA A 82 14.54 -13.60 -12.88
C ALA A 82 13.46 -13.49 -11.82
N VAL A 83 12.91 -14.65 -11.45
CA VAL A 83 12.10 -14.85 -10.23
C VAL A 83 12.79 -15.90 -9.38
N GLU A 84 13.06 -15.53 -8.15
CA GLU A 84 13.63 -16.42 -7.13
C GLU A 84 12.59 -16.73 -6.07
N SER A 85 12.50 -17.97 -5.63
CA SER A 85 11.68 -18.41 -4.53
C SER A 85 12.49 -19.31 -3.61
N LYS A 86 12.43 -19.06 -2.30
CA LYS A 86 13.19 -19.83 -1.29
C LYS A 86 14.69 -19.92 -1.60
N GLY A 87 15.26 -18.85 -2.15
CA GLY A 87 16.68 -18.78 -2.50
C GLY A 87 17.10 -19.52 -3.76
N THR A 88 16.15 -20.02 -4.55
CA THR A 88 16.41 -20.67 -5.85
C THR A 88 15.69 -19.94 -6.97
N THR A 89 16.32 -19.85 -8.13
CA THR A 89 15.69 -19.32 -9.34
C THR A 89 14.62 -20.31 -9.82
N VAL A 90 13.36 -19.88 -9.79
CA VAL A 90 12.20 -20.69 -10.21
C VAL A 90 11.73 -20.33 -11.62
N PHE A 91 12.12 -19.15 -12.10
CA PHE A 91 11.86 -18.70 -13.45
C PHE A 91 12.96 -17.74 -13.90
N SER A 92 13.43 -17.87 -15.15
CA SER A 92 14.35 -16.93 -15.77
C SER A 92 13.96 -16.69 -17.24
N SER A 93 14.24 -15.48 -17.72
CA SER A 93 13.98 -15.05 -19.10
C SER A 93 15.13 -14.18 -19.58
N SER A 94 15.37 -14.18 -20.90
CA SER A 94 16.25 -13.21 -21.56
C SER A 94 15.64 -11.82 -21.63
N GLU A 95 14.31 -11.74 -21.49
CA GLU A 95 13.58 -10.46 -21.43
C GLU A 95 13.84 -9.78 -20.09
N THR A 96 14.36 -8.57 -20.14
CA THR A 96 14.59 -7.75 -18.94
C THR A 96 13.63 -6.57 -18.84
N ASP A 97 12.98 -6.19 -19.95
CA ASP A 97 11.95 -5.18 -19.97
C ASP A 97 10.71 -5.68 -19.21
N PHE A 98 10.12 -4.81 -18.40
CA PHE A 98 9.04 -5.19 -17.51
C PHE A 98 7.86 -5.89 -18.19
N ALA A 99 7.34 -5.30 -19.28
CA ALA A 99 6.09 -5.78 -19.88
C ALA A 99 6.16 -7.17 -20.50
N PRO A 100 7.20 -7.54 -21.30
CA PRO A 100 7.37 -8.91 -21.75
C PRO A 100 7.72 -9.86 -20.59
N PHE A 101 8.69 -9.50 -19.75
CA PHE A 101 9.14 -10.34 -18.64
C PHE A 101 7.98 -10.75 -17.71
N ILE A 102 7.19 -9.79 -17.24
CA ILE A 102 6.12 -10.08 -16.25
C ILE A 102 5.01 -10.96 -16.87
N ARG A 103 4.78 -10.87 -18.18
CA ARG A 103 3.84 -11.75 -18.88
C ARG A 103 4.36 -13.17 -19.00
N GLU A 104 5.65 -13.35 -19.24
CA GLU A 104 6.28 -14.67 -19.28
C GLU A 104 6.30 -15.31 -17.91
N ALA A 105 6.70 -14.55 -16.86
CA ALA A 105 6.65 -15.01 -15.48
C ALA A 105 5.24 -15.42 -15.05
N TYR A 106 4.22 -14.64 -15.45
CA TYR A 106 2.82 -14.98 -15.20
C TYR A 106 2.37 -16.25 -15.92
N LYS A 107 2.74 -16.41 -17.20
CA LYS A 107 2.44 -17.63 -17.97
C LYS A 107 3.10 -18.87 -17.36
N HIS A 108 4.33 -18.72 -16.87
CA HIS A 108 5.05 -19.82 -16.21
C HIS A 108 4.32 -20.34 -14.95
N LEU A 109 3.56 -19.50 -14.24
CA LEU A 109 2.72 -19.93 -13.14
C LEU A 109 1.59 -20.88 -13.55
N GLY A 110 1.24 -20.92 -14.84
CA GLY A 110 0.11 -21.69 -15.35
C GLY A 110 -1.27 -21.11 -15.02
N GLU A 111 -1.30 -19.86 -14.55
CA GLU A 111 -2.52 -19.17 -14.14
C GLU A 111 -3.28 -18.58 -15.33
N ASN A 112 -4.61 -18.53 -15.21
CA ASN A 112 -5.48 -17.97 -16.25
C ASN A 112 -6.48 -16.97 -15.66
N ASN A 113 -5.98 -15.82 -15.19
CA ASN A 113 -6.81 -14.73 -14.74
C ASN A 113 -6.79 -13.59 -15.76
N MET A 114 -7.86 -13.44 -16.53
CA MET A 114 -7.97 -12.40 -17.57
C MET A 114 -7.86 -10.97 -17.01
N LYS A 115 -8.16 -10.77 -15.72
CA LYS A 115 -8.01 -9.47 -15.06
C LYS A 115 -6.56 -9.03 -14.99
N PHE A 116 -5.61 -9.96 -14.88
CA PHE A 116 -4.16 -9.67 -14.88
C PHE A 116 -3.75 -8.75 -16.05
N TYR A 117 -4.26 -9.00 -17.25
CA TYR A 117 -3.90 -8.22 -18.43
C TYR A 117 -4.43 -6.77 -18.40
N LYS A 118 -5.44 -6.49 -17.56
CA LYS A 118 -6.04 -5.16 -17.38
C LYS A 118 -5.42 -4.37 -16.22
N MET A 119 -4.65 -5.00 -15.36
CA MET A 119 -3.95 -4.35 -14.25
C MET A 119 -2.88 -3.40 -14.76
N ASP A 120 -2.56 -2.38 -13.97
CA ASP A 120 -1.37 -1.56 -14.18
C ASP A 120 -0.07 -2.34 -13.88
N ASN A 121 1.06 -1.70 -14.08
CA ASN A 121 2.35 -2.37 -13.94
C ASN A 121 2.67 -2.73 -12.49
N LEU A 122 2.39 -1.83 -11.54
CA LEU A 122 2.62 -2.07 -10.11
C LEU A 122 1.78 -3.26 -9.62
N CYS A 123 0.49 -3.29 -9.99
CA CYS A 123 -0.39 -4.41 -9.65
C CYS A 123 0.07 -5.72 -10.27
N LYS A 124 0.52 -5.72 -11.54
CA LYS A 124 1.07 -6.92 -12.18
C LYS A 124 2.29 -7.47 -11.45
N LEU A 125 3.21 -6.57 -11.04
CA LEU A 125 4.40 -6.95 -10.31
C LEU A 125 4.06 -7.60 -8.97
N GLY A 126 3.26 -6.90 -8.15
CA GLY A 126 2.85 -7.40 -6.84
C GLY A 126 2.01 -8.67 -6.93
N TYR A 127 1.12 -8.75 -7.92
CA TYR A 127 0.29 -9.93 -8.14
C TYR A 127 1.15 -11.16 -8.45
N VAL A 128 2.10 -11.06 -9.37
CA VAL A 128 2.98 -12.19 -9.71
C VAL A 128 3.85 -12.60 -8.53
N ALA A 129 4.38 -11.61 -7.76
CA ALA A 129 5.15 -11.90 -6.56
C ALA A 129 4.32 -12.67 -5.52
N ALA A 130 3.06 -12.26 -5.32
CA ALA A 130 2.14 -12.94 -4.39
C ALA A 130 1.77 -14.35 -4.85
N GLU A 131 1.54 -14.56 -6.16
CA GLU A 131 1.25 -15.90 -6.71
C GLU A 131 2.42 -16.86 -6.47
N TYR A 132 3.67 -16.44 -6.71
CA TYR A 132 4.84 -17.27 -6.41
C TYR A 132 5.03 -17.50 -4.92
N LEU A 133 4.77 -16.50 -4.07
CA LEU A 133 4.93 -16.62 -2.63
C LEU A 133 3.92 -17.57 -2.00
N LEU A 134 2.67 -17.46 -2.44
CA LEU A 134 1.54 -18.18 -1.85
C LEU A 134 1.28 -19.53 -2.53
N LYS A 135 2.01 -19.84 -3.61
CA LYS A 135 1.96 -21.16 -4.22
C LYS A 135 2.26 -22.23 -3.16
N ASP A 136 1.37 -23.19 -3.02
CA ASP A 136 1.47 -24.28 -2.05
C ASP A 136 1.42 -23.83 -0.56
N THR A 137 0.94 -22.61 -0.27
CA THR A 137 0.76 -22.11 1.09
C THR A 137 -0.70 -22.32 1.53
N ASN A 138 -0.86 -22.90 2.70
CA ASN A 138 -2.19 -23.11 3.29
C ASN A 138 -2.45 -22.06 4.38
N TYR A 139 -3.52 -21.29 4.25
CA TYR A 139 -3.91 -20.25 5.21
C TYR A 139 -5.42 -20.07 5.26
N ARG A 140 -5.91 -19.51 6.36
CA ARG A 140 -7.31 -19.10 6.46
C ARG A 140 -7.47 -17.64 6.09
N PRO A 141 -8.49 -17.23 5.32
CA PRO A 141 -8.68 -15.88 4.84
C PRO A 141 -8.57 -14.76 5.89
N LYS A 142 -9.09 -15.01 7.10
CA LYS A 142 -9.10 -14.03 8.21
C LYS A 142 -7.83 -14.04 9.07
N GLU A 143 -6.95 -15.03 8.86
CA GLU A 143 -5.74 -15.23 9.65
C GLU A 143 -4.47 -14.82 8.89
N ILE A 144 -4.61 -14.30 7.66
CA ILE A 144 -3.50 -13.79 6.85
C ILE A 144 -3.68 -12.30 6.59
N GLY A 145 -2.59 -11.54 6.76
CA GLY A 145 -2.50 -10.12 6.42
C GLY A 145 -1.42 -9.85 5.38
N ILE A 146 -1.41 -8.63 4.84
CA ILE A 146 -0.43 -8.20 3.86
C ILE A 146 -0.04 -6.73 4.06
N ILE A 147 1.24 -6.46 4.13
CA ILE A 147 1.81 -5.13 4.34
C ILE A 147 2.88 -4.90 3.28
N LEU A 148 2.63 -3.99 2.36
CA LEU A 148 3.56 -3.66 1.28
C LEU A 148 4.05 -2.22 1.40
N ALA A 149 5.19 -1.96 0.79
CA ALA A 149 5.75 -0.62 0.68
C ALA A 149 6.44 -0.42 -0.67
N ASN A 150 6.57 0.84 -1.06
CA ASN A 150 7.45 1.27 -2.14
C ASN A 150 7.89 2.73 -1.94
N ALA A 151 8.74 3.25 -2.83
CA ALA A 151 9.15 4.65 -2.82
C ALA A 151 8.32 5.51 -3.77
N SER A 152 7.95 4.97 -4.92
CA SER A 152 7.35 5.72 -6.01
C SER A 152 5.83 5.81 -5.95
N SER A 153 5.18 5.25 -4.91
CA SER A 153 3.71 5.21 -4.85
C SER A 153 3.13 4.60 -6.13
N SER A 154 2.16 5.25 -6.76
CA SER A 154 1.55 4.92 -8.05
C SER A 154 2.11 5.74 -9.22
N LEU A 155 3.27 6.38 -9.07
CA LEU A 155 3.77 7.40 -9.99
C LEU A 155 3.90 6.93 -11.45
N ASP A 156 4.24 5.66 -11.71
CA ASP A 156 4.26 5.08 -13.07
C ASP A 156 2.89 5.21 -13.77
N THR A 157 1.82 4.94 -13.02
CA THR A 157 0.45 5.05 -13.54
C THR A 157 -0.05 6.49 -13.55
N ASP A 158 0.33 7.30 -12.56
CA ASP A 158 -0.01 8.73 -12.48
C ASP A 158 0.55 9.49 -13.67
N CYS A 159 1.81 9.24 -14.04
CA CYS A 159 2.43 9.83 -15.22
C CYS A 159 1.71 9.44 -16.52
N LYS A 160 1.31 8.17 -16.65
CA LYS A 160 0.54 7.70 -17.81
C LYS A 160 -0.84 8.36 -17.87
N HIS A 161 -1.53 8.46 -16.74
CA HIS A 161 -2.83 9.12 -16.65
C HIS A 161 -2.73 10.60 -17.00
N GLN A 162 -1.75 11.30 -16.44
CA GLN A 162 -1.48 12.70 -16.74
C GLN A 162 -1.12 12.93 -18.21
N ALA A 163 -0.32 12.04 -18.82
CA ALA A 163 0.04 12.15 -20.22
C ALA A 163 -1.18 12.06 -21.14
N ILE A 164 -2.15 11.20 -20.83
CA ILE A 164 -3.42 11.11 -21.58
C ILE A 164 -4.19 12.44 -21.48
N ILE A 165 -4.35 12.97 -20.27
CA ILE A 165 -5.06 14.22 -20.03
C ILE A 165 -4.37 15.39 -20.74
N SER A 166 -3.03 15.47 -20.65
CA SER A 166 -2.25 16.54 -21.27
C SER A 166 -2.32 16.52 -22.79
N LYS A 167 -2.45 15.32 -23.41
CA LYS A 167 -2.51 15.15 -24.86
C LYS A 167 -3.90 15.34 -25.43
N GLU A 168 -4.92 14.81 -24.74
CA GLU A 168 -6.26 14.64 -25.27
C GLU A 168 -7.30 15.48 -24.52
N GLY A 169 -6.89 16.20 -23.46
CA GLY A 169 -7.74 17.04 -22.61
C GLY A 169 -8.49 16.25 -21.52
N ASP A 170 -9.14 16.97 -20.62
CA ASP A 170 -9.77 16.42 -19.40
C ASP A 170 -10.84 15.37 -19.71
N LYS A 171 -11.49 15.45 -20.86
CA LYS A 171 -12.53 14.50 -21.29
C LYS A 171 -11.98 13.10 -21.62
N ALA A 172 -10.67 12.99 -21.84
CA ALA A 172 -9.99 11.73 -22.11
C ALA A 172 -9.55 10.99 -20.85
N ALA A 173 -9.76 11.57 -19.66
CA ALA A 173 -9.47 10.92 -18.41
C ALA A 173 -10.15 9.55 -18.32
N SER A 174 -9.35 8.50 -18.24
CA SER A 174 -9.84 7.12 -18.20
C SER A 174 -10.14 6.67 -16.77
N PRO A 175 -11.40 6.39 -16.41
CA PRO A 175 -11.71 5.84 -15.09
C PRO A 175 -11.00 4.53 -14.80
N ALA A 176 -10.75 3.73 -15.82
CA ALA A 176 -10.03 2.46 -15.68
C ALA A 176 -8.56 2.64 -15.31
N VAL A 177 -7.90 3.69 -15.82
CA VAL A 177 -6.53 4.04 -15.43
C VAL A 177 -6.52 4.73 -14.07
N PHE A 178 -7.49 5.62 -13.83
CA PHE A 178 -7.59 6.39 -12.58
C PHE A 178 -7.65 5.49 -11.33
N VAL A 179 -8.32 4.35 -11.39
CA VAL A 179 -8.37 3.39 -10.27
C VAL A 179 -6.98 2.99 -9.81
N TYR A 180 -6.03 2.85 -10.73
CA TYR A 180 -4.67 2.43 -10.44
C TYR A 180 -3.71 3.58 -10.07
N THR A 181 -4.20 4.82 -9.95
CA THR A 181 -3.45 5.95 -9.38
C THR A 181 -3.42 5.94 -7.85
N LEU A 182 -3.81 4.84 -7.24
CA LEU A 182 -3.77 4.60 -5.80
C LEU A 182 -2.85 3.40 -5.52
N PRO A 183 -1.75 3.58 -4.80
CA PRO A 183 -0.76 2.51 -4.62
C PRO A 183 -1.30 1.28 -3.90
N ASN A 184 -2.29 1.44 -3.03
CA ASN A 184 -2.92 0.35 -2.31
C ASN A 184 -3.82 -0.56 -3.17
N VAL A 185 -4.06 -0.21 -4.44
CA VAL A 185 -4.85 -1.08 -5.34
C VAL A 185 -4.15 -2.42 -5.58
N VAL A 186 -2.80 -2.46 -5.56
CA VAL A 186 -2.06 -3.72 -5.63
C VAL A 186 -2.46 -4.67 -4.50
N LEU A 187 -2.64 -4.16 -3.27
CA LEU A 187 -3.15 -4.97 -2.16
C LEU A 187 -4.54 -5.50 -2.44
N GLY A 188 -5.42 -4.64 -2.97
CA GLY A 188 -6.79 -5.01 -3.34
C GLY A 188 -6.83 -6.15 -4.34
N GLU A 189 -6.00 -6.10 -5.40
CA GLU A 189 -5.93 -7.15 -6.41
C GLU A 189 -5.43 -8.48 -5.82
N ILE A 190 -4.40 -8.43 -4.96
CA ILE A 190 -3.88 -9.60 -4.26
C ILE A 190 -4.92 -10.15 -3.28
N CYS A 191 -5.53 -9.29 -2.46
CA CYS A 191 -6.52 -9.70 -1.47
C CYS A 191 -7.76 -10.34 -2.11
N ILE A 192 -8.25 -9.81 -3.23
CA ILE A 192 -9.37 -10.39 -3.96
C ILE A 192 -8.99 -11.77 -4.50
N ARG A 193 -7.82 -11.90 -5.10
CA ARG A 193 -7.34 -13.16 -5.68
C ARG A 193 -7.19 -14.25 -4.64
N HIS A 194 -6.52 -13.93 -3.55
CA HIS A 194 -6.17 -14.88 -2.48
C HIS A 194 -7.18 -14.93 -1.34
N LYS A 195 -8.29 -14.17 -1.45
CA LYS A 195 -9.35 -14.05 -0.43
C LYS A 195 -8.80 -13.62 0.94
N ILE A 196 -7.75 -12.80 0.96
CA ILE A 196 -7.16 -12.26 2.18
C ILE A 196 -8.16 -11.28 2.81
N GLN A 197 -8.51 -11.50 4.08
CA GLN A 197 -9.48 -10.70 4.83
C GLN A 197 -8.89 -10.12 6.13
N GLY A 198 -7.62 -10.37 6.39
CA GLY A 198 -6.89 -9.77 7.50
C GLY A 198 -6.42 -8.36 7.18
N GLU A 199 -5.55 -7.84 8.04
CA GLU A 199 -4.96 -6.51 7.88
C GLU A 199 -4.27 -6.35 6.53
N ASN A 200 -4.52 -5.21 5.88
CA ASN A 200 -3.80 -4.84 4.66
C ASN A 200 -3.41 -3.36 4.71
N THR A 201 -2.13 -3.07 4.53
CA THR A 201 -1.58 -1.72 4.66
C THR A 201 -0.50 -1.50 3.60
N PHE A 202 -0.54 -0.34 2.95
CA PHE A 202 0.48 0.09 2.01
C PHE A 202 1.21 1.33 2.54
N PHE A 203 2.54 1.27 2.57
CA PHE A 203 3.39 2.40 2.98
C PHE A 203 4.12 2.98 1.78
N VAL A 204 4.32 4.30 1.80
CA VAL A 204 5.23 4.98 0.88
C VAL A 204 6.43 5.45 1.71
N CYS A 205 7.61 4.93 1.39
CA CYS A 205 8.84 5.15 2.14
C CYS A 205 9.96 5.57 1.19
N GLN A 206 10.95 6.32 1.65
CA GLN A 206 12.05 6.77 0.80
C GLN A 206 12.92 5.61 0.25
N GLN A 207 13.00 4.53 1.01
CA GLN A 207 13.80 3.35 0.67
C GLN A 207 13.18 2.09 1.30
N SER A 208 13.60 0.95 0.81
CA SER A 208 13.19 -0.35 1.38
C SER A 208 13.66 -0.46 2.83
N ASP A 209 12.73 -0.64 3.74
CA ASP A 209 12.97 -0.86 5.16
C ASP A 209 12.19 -2.09 5.64
N THR A 210 12.72 -3.26 5.32
CA THR A 210 12.10 -4.53 5.70
C THR A 210 11.98 -4.68 7.21
N ALA A 211 12.91 -4.10 8.00
CA ALA A 211 12.87 -4.18 9.45
C ALA A 211 11.65 -3.45 10.02
N SER A 212 11.36 -2.24 9.55
CA SER A 212 10.16 -1.48 9.96
C SER A 212 8.87 -2.18 9.54
N LEU A 213 8.82 -2.78 8.34
CA LEU A 213 7.65 -3.56 7.91
C LEU A 213 7.45 -4.81 8.79
N GLU A 214 8.54 -5.50 9.15
CA GLU A 214 8.50 -6.64 10.05
C GLU A 214 8.04 -6.24 11.44
N ASP A 215 8.54 -5.14 11.98
CA ASP A 215 8.12 -4.59 13.27
C ASP A 215 6.63 -4.23 13.30
N TYR A 216 6.12 -3.59 12.24
CA TYR A 216 4.70 -3.30 12.12
C TYR A 216 3.87 -4.60 12.02
N ALA A 217 4.31 -5.57 11.23
CA ALA A 217 3.67 -6.88 11.15
C ALA A 217 3.58 -7.56 12.52
N ARG A 218 4.65 -7.54 13.31
CA ARG A 218 4.67 -8.11 14.68
C ARG A 218 3.65 -7.45 15.60
N ILE A 219 3.47 -6.12 15.48
CA ILE A 219 2.45 -5.38 16.25
C ILE A 219 1.04 -5.78 15.84
N VAL A 220 0.78 -5.84 14.54
CA VAL A 220 -0.53 -6.21 14.00
C VAL A 220 -0.88 -7.66 14.36
N MET A 221 0.08 -8.56 14.23
CA MET A 221 -0.09 -9.98 14.58
C MET A 221 -0.35 -10.19 16.08
N ALA A 222 0.26 -9.36 16.94
CA ALA A 222 0.03 -9.44 18.40
C ALA A 222 -1.35 -8.94 18.79
N LYS A 223 -1.88 -7.94 18.09
CA LYS A 223 -3.21 -7.36 18.37
C LYS A 223 -4.36 -8.12 17.73
N GLY A 224 -4.10 -8.71 16.59
CA GLY A 224 -5.08 -9.37 15.74
C GLY A 224 -5.09 -10.89 15.88
N LYS A 225 -5.91 -11.50 15.03
CA LYS A 225 -5.99 -12.95 14.90
C LYS A 225 -5.10 -13.48 13.77
N LEU A 226 -4.09 -12.71 13.36
CA LEU A 226 -3.23 -13.09 12.24
C LEU A 226 -2.23 -14.16 12.67
N ARG A 227 -2.23 -15.25 11.93
CA ARG A 227 -1.21 -16.31 12.02
C ARG A 227 -0.10 -16.12 11.01
N THR A 228 -0.41 -15.46 9.90
CA THR A 228 0.53 -15.20 8.82
C THR A 228 0.43 -13.74 8.40
N CYS A 229 1.56 -13.12 8.10
CA CYS A 229 1.61 -11.80 7.50
C CYS A 229 2.61 -11.81 6.35
N ILE A 230 2.17 -11.33 5.18
CA ILE A 230 3.07 -11.05 4.06
C ILE A 230 3.60 -9.64 4.25
N ILE A 231 4.90 -9.47 4.22
CA ILE A 231 5.52 -8.15 4.14
C ILE A 231 6.29 -8.04 2.83
N GLY A 232 6.40 -6.85 2.25
CA GLY A 232 7.16 -6.75 1.03
C GLY A 232 7.41 -5.34 0.52
N TRP A 233 8.43 -5.26 -0.29
CA TRP A 233 8.78 -4.13 -1.13
C TRP A 233 8.33 -4.42 -2.56
N CYS A 234 7.63 -3.47 -3.17
CA CYS A 234 7.11 -3.60 -4.53
C CYS A 234 7.31 -2.28 -5.28
N GLU A 235 8.44 -2.13 -5.94
CA GLU A 235 8.86 -0.88 -6.58
C GLU A 235 8.80 -0.99 -8.09
N LEU A 236 8.24 0.05 -8.74
CA LEU A 236 8.24 0.16 -10.20
C LEU A 236 8.13 1.63 -10.61
N LEU A 237 9.16 2.10 -11.33
CA LEU A 237 9.17 3.44 -11.95
C LEU A 237 10.17 3.46 -13.11
N ASP A 238 9.81 4.12 -14.21
CA ASP A 238 10.68 4.37 -15.38
C ASP A 238 11.37 3.10 -15.92
N GLY A 239 10.64 1.98 -15.94
CA GLY A 239 11.16 0.69 -16.39
C GLY A 239 12.00 -0.07 -15.37
N HIS A 240 12.42 0.57 -14.29
CA HIS A 240 13.05 -0.11 -13.16
C HIS A 240 11.99 -0.79 -12.31
N TYR A 241 12.21 -2.05 -11.96
CA TYR A 241 11.27 -2.80 -11.15
C TYR A 241 11.95 -3.83 -10.27
N GLN A 242 11.40 -4.01 -9.09
CA GLN A 242 11.74 -5.10 -8.20
C GLN A 242 10.60 -5.40 -7.24
N ALA A 243 10.44 -6.66 -6.88
CA ALA A 243 9.60 -7.05 -5.76
C ALA A 243 10.37 -8.00 -4.84
N GLU A 244 10.21 -7.82 -3.55
CA GLU A 244 10.73 -8.72 -2.53
C GLU A 244 9.63 -8.92 -1.49
N PHE A 245 9.03 -10.11 -1.49
CA PHE A 245 7.96 -10.49 -0.58
C PHE A 245 8.43 -11.59 0.35
N LYS A 246 8.10 -11.44 1.63
CA LYS A 246 8.47 -12.37 2.69
C LYS A 246 7.22 -12.74 3.50
N GLN A 247 7.06 -14.00 3.81
CA GLN A 247 6.06 -14.49 4.72
C GLN A 247 6.60 -14.51 6.15
N LEU A 248 5.81 -14.05 7.09
CA LEU A 248 6.07 -14.14 8.53
C LEU A 248 4.97 -15.00 9.16
N ASN A 249 5.35 -15.95 10.01
CA ASN A 249 4.44 -16.82 10.73
C ASN A 249 4.50 -16.51 12.22
N ASN A 250 3.33 -16.32 12.85
CA ASN A 250 3.22 -16.09 14.28
C ASN A 250 3.37 -17.40 15.03
N ILE A 251 4.43 -17.53 15.81
CA ILE A 251 4.70 -18.70 16.65
C ILE A 251 4.30 -18.49 18.11
N SER A 252 3.83 -17.30 18.49
CA SER A 252 3.41 -16.99 19.87
C SER A 252 2.26 -17.85 20.35
N THR A 253 1.45 -18.38 19.44
CA THR A 253 0.26 -19.20 19.73
C THR A 253 0.57 -20.70 19.87
N ILE A 254 1.81 -21.11 19.65
CA ILE A 254 2.19 -22.54 19.75
C ILE A 254 2.50 -22.94 21.20
N TYR A 255 2.74 -21.95 22.06
CA TYR A 255 3.18 -22.13 23.45
C TYR A 255 2.19 -21.59 24.50
N GLY A 256 0.94 -21.34 24.12
CA GLY A 256 -0.13 -20.86 24.98
C GLY A 256 -1.25 -21.87 25.17
#